data_aa9d8077e5f5ad2828d08bea3a95062b
#
_entry.id   aa9d8077e5f5ad2828d08bea3a95062b
#
_cell.length_a   1.000
_cell.length_b   1.000
_cell.length_c   1.000
_cell.angle_alpha   90.00
_cell.angle_beta   90.00
_cell.angle_gamma   90.00
#
_symmetry.space_group_name_H-M   'P 1'
#
loop_
_entity.id
_entity.type
_entity.pdbx_description
1 polymer ?
#
loop_
_entity_poly.entity_id
_entity_poly.type
_entity_poly.pdbx_seq_one_letter_code
_entity_poly.pdbx_strand_id
1 'polypeptide(L)'
;MHFLNFDTALLPEEEVEILIVGSGIGGLTCALVLSELGLKPTLLTRGIGNTFYSQGGIACAVHPQDSPSLHFMDTLRAGRGLCNPKALLIMVEEGIQRVADLERWGVVFDPEPALEGGHSFPRVLKVKDYTGKAIYTTLWNRVKEREIRIIEGELQEILGDECVEGALIYEKGSLRVLRTNLLVLAVGGAGSMFLHSSGHVKGDGIGIAFRKGVPIKNPEFVQFHPTLLEGTSFLISEAVRGEGATLIDSKGERFVDELLPRDQVARAIYSKLKEGERVFLDLRPIAKKGIDLKERFPVIYSELLERHIDPYKEPVPVVPGAHYYIGGLEVSTYGQTALLGLYAVGECACTGVHGANRLASNSLLEGLVFGYRTAYRIYQDRKHIKGSKGHFKNFFQGNCQPKYTFEDLKRLVWGHCGIEREEESLKEGLEKLLDWLRDWKEWERTPQNRQLFDMSITALATLWASLQRRESRGCHYRKDYPYQKDQFERDSVIHLSELNFFQ
;
A
#
# COMPACT_ATOMS: atom_id res chain seq x y z
N MET A 1 3.07 14.33 18.42
CA MET A 1 2.18 13.73 19.47
C MET A 1 2.48 12.25 19.61
N HIS A 2 2.53 11.73 20.85
CA HIS A 2 2.70 10.31 21.17
C HIS A 2 1.40 9.72 21.72
N PHE A 3 1.16 8.44 21.46
CA PHE A 3 0.00 7.72 21.99
C PHE A 3 0.36 6.91 23.25
N LEU A 4 1.42 6.13 23.21
CA LEU A 4 1.79 5.24 24.32
C LEU A 4 2.34 6.01 25.52
N ASN A 5 2.19 5.42 26.71
CA ASN A 5 2.90 5.86 27.90
C ASN A 5 4.31 5.26 27.91
N PHE A 6 5.29 6.10 28.07
CA PHE A 6 6.70 5.68 28.17
C PHE A 6 7.57 6.77 28.80
N ASP A 7 8.71 6.34 29.31
CA ASP A 7 9.82 7.17 29.71
C ASP A 7 11.11 6.52 29.19
N THR A 8 11.77 7.17 28.21
CA THR A 8 12.96 6.58 27.57
C THR A 8 14.13 6.35 28.54
N ALA A 9 14.17 7.07 29.70
CA ALA A 9 15.18 6.82 30.70
C ALA A 9 14.99 5.47 31.45
N LEU A 10 13.83 4.89 31.38
CA LEU A 10 13.47 3.63 32.05
C LEU A 10 13.43 2.42 31.10
N LEU A 11 13.62 2.64 29.80
CA LEU A 11 13.55 1.58 28.79
C LEU A 11 14.94 1.14 28.33
N PRO A 12 15.10 -0.14 27.94
CA PRO A 12 16.32 -0.58 27.26
C PRO A 12 16.53 0.23 26.00
N GLU A 13 17.75 0.74 25.81
CA GLU A 13 18.11 1.59 24.69
C GLU A 13 19.29 0.99 23.92
N GLU A 14 19.25 1.12 22.60
CA GLU A 14 20.30 0.69 21.70
C GLU A 14 20.46 1.67 20.53
N GLU A 15 21.69 1.90 20.10
CA GLU A 15 21.99 2.69 18.91
C GLU A 15 22.01 1.83 17.65
N VAL A 16 21.36 2.30 16.59
CA VAL A 16 21.43 1.73 15.25
C VAL A 16 21.74 2.83 14.23
N GLU A 17 22.56 2.53 13.23
CA GLU A 17 22.98 3.54 12.25
C GLU A 17 21.78 4.02 11.41
N ILE A 18 21.00 3.09 10.87
CA ILE A 18 19.82 3.37 10.06
C ILE A 18 18.75 2.33 10.43
N LEU A 19 17.55 2.80 10.73
CA LEU A 19 16.39 1.91 10.96
C LEU A 19 15.46 1.91 9.77
N ILE A 20 15.18 0.72 9.21
CA ILE A 20 14.20 0.52 8.15
C ILE A 20 13.04 -0.27 8.71
N VAL A 21 11.82 0.25 8.62
CA VAL A 21 10.60 -0.38 9.13
C VAL A 21 9.77 -0.92 7.98
N GLY A 22 9.71 -2.25 7.87
CA GLY A 22 8.95 -2.98 6.85
C GLY A 22 9.82 -3.71 5.84
N SER A 23 9.39 -4.92 5.50
CA SER A 23 10.09 -5.89 4.63
C SER A 23 9.49 -6.01 3.22
N GLY A 24 8.74 -5.02 2.74
CA GLY A 24 8.32 -4.96 1.34
C GLY A 24 9.48 -4.66 0.39
N ILE A 25 9.24 -4.69 -0.92
CA ILE A 25 10.27 -4.46 -1.96
C ILE A 25 11.04 -3.14 -1.73
N GLY A 26 10.35 -2.05 -1.35
CA GLY A 26 11.01 -0.77 -1.09
C GLY A 26 11.99 -0.83 0.08
N GLY A 27 11.58 -1.44 1.21
CA GLY A 27 12.43 -1.60 2.40
C GLY A 27 13.61 -2.53 2.17
N LEU A 28 13.38 -3.68 1.54
CA LEU A 28 14.44 -4.65 1.22
C LEU A 28 15.46 -4.08 0.23
N THR A 29 14.99 -3.38 -0.81
CA THR A 29 15.87 -2.68 -1.76
C THR A 29 16.71 -1.62 -1.06
N CYS A 30 16.08 -0.79 -0.22
CA CYS A 30 16.79 0.24 0.54
C CYS A 30 17.87 -0.39 1.43
N ALA A 31 17.54 -1.47 2.16
CA ALA A 31 18.49 -2.18 3.02
C ALA A 31 19.69 -2.74 2.26
N LEU A 32 19.43 -3.41 1.12
CA LEU A 32 20.49 -4.01 0.28
C LEU A 32 21.41 -2.93 -0.28
N VAL A 33 20.87 -1.85 -0.82
CA VAL A 33 21.65 -0.75 -1.41
C VAL A 33 22.48 -0.04 -0.34
N LEU A 34 21.93 0.23 0.85
CA LEU A 34 22.69 0.81 1.96
C LEU A 34 23.84 -0.11 2.39
N SER A 35 23.61 -1.40 2.45
CA SER A 35 24.67 -2.40 2.72
C SER A 35 25.74 -2.40 1.62
N GLU A 36 25.36 -2.29 0.34
CA GLU A 36 26.30 -2.15 -0.78
C GLU A 36 27.16 -0.85 -0.70
N LEU A 37 26.59 0.20 -0.11
CA LEU A 37 27.28 1.46 0.16
C LEU A 37 28.15 1.43 1.44
N GLY A 38 28.27 0.27 2.09
CA GLY A 38 29.08 0.07 3.29
C GLY A 38 28.46 0.54 4.60
N LEU A 39 27.15 0.78 4.63
CA LEU A 39 26.40 1.17 5.83
C LEU A 39 25.78 -0.06 6.50
N LYS A 40 25.36 0.08 7.76
CA LYS A 40 24.79 -0.99 8.58
C LYS A 40 23.28 -0.73 8.86
N PRO A 41 22.39 -0.98 7.89
CA PRO A 41 20.97 -0.86 8.14
C PRO A 41 20.48 -1.94 9.11
N THR A 42 19.47 -1.61 9.92
CA THR A 42 18.73 -2.54 10.75
C THR A 42 17.29 -2.60 10.23
N LEU A 43 16.79 -3.79 9.92
CA LEU A 43 15.44 -4.01 9.42
C LEU A 43 14.53 -4.41 10.59
N LEU A 44 13.49 -3.62 10.84
CA LEU A 44 12.40 -3.94 11.76
C LEU A 44 11.19 -4.44 10.97
N THR A 45 10.67 -5.60 11.28
CA THR A 45 9.54 -6.18 10.55
C THR A 45 8.56 -6.92 11.45
N ARG A 46 7.27 -6.86 11.13
CA ARG A 46 6.20 -7.70 11.71
C ARG A 46 6.08 -9.08 11.04
N GLY A 47 6.92 -9.37 10.04
CA GLY A 47 6.86 -10.58 9.23
C GLY A 47 6.87 -10.28 7.72
N ILE A 48 6.13 -11.07 6.96
CA ILE A 48 6.12 -11.02 5.48
C ILE A 48 5.35 -9.79 4.99
N GLY A 49 5.99 -8.98 4.13
CA GLY A 49 5.37 -7.81 3.51
C GLY A 49 4.41 -8.16 2.36
N ASN A 50 3.52 -7.20 2.00
CA ASN A 50 2.52 -7.39 0.93
C ASN A 50 3.14 -7.74 -0.43
N THR A 51 4.38 -7.37 -0.69
CA THR A 51 5.13 -7.77 -1.90
C THR A 51 5.05 -9.27 -2.16
N PHE A 52 5.15 -10.11 -1.11
CA PHE A 52 5.11 -11.56 -1.23
C PHE A 52 3.81 -12.09 -1.87
N TYR A 53 2.69 -11.42 -1.65
CA TYR A 53 1.37 -11.82 -2.12
C TYR A 53 1.00 -11.26 -3.50
N SER A 54 1.90 -10.48 -4.12
CA SER A 54 1.67 -9.91 -5.43
C SER A 54 1.76 -10.99 -6.52
N GLN A 55 0.64 -11.26 -7.19
CA GLN A 55 0.53 -12.29 -8.24
C GLN A 55 0.91 -11.77 -9.62
N GLY A 56 0.71 -10.47 -9.88
CA GLY A 56 0.99 -9.85 -11.18
C GLY A 56 2.48 -9.83 -11.52
N GLY A 57 2.97 -8.69 -11.98
CA GLY A 57 4.37 -8.54 -12.37
C GLY A 57 4.95 -7.20 -11.98
N ILE A 58 6.10 -6.90 -12.56
CA ILE A 58 6.74 -5.60 -12.50
C ILE A 58 6.81 -5.03 -13.92
N ALA A 59 6.17 -3.87 -14.13
CA ALA A 59 6.14 -3.23 -15.43
C ALA A 59 7.47 -2.52 -15.71
N CYS A 60 8.16 -2.88 -16.80
CA CYS A 60 9.42 -2.24 -17.18
C CYS A 60 9.65 -2.34 -18.69
N ALA A 61 10.04 -1.25 -19.33
CA ALA A 61 10.30 -1.18 -20.77
C ALA A 61 11.69 -1.75 -21.12
N VAL A 62 11.88 -3.06 -20.95
CA VAL A 62 13.14 -3.75 -21.25
C VAL A 62 13.22 -4.31 -22.67
N HIS A 63 12.09 -4.45 -23.34
CA HIS A 63 12.06 -4.99 -24.71
C HIS A 63 12.57 -3.94 -25.71
N PRO A 64 13.38 -4.32 -26.73
CA PRO A 64 13.95 -3.38 -27.73
C PRO A 64 12.92 -2.54 -28.50
N GLN A 65 11.70 -3.01 -28.66
CA GLN A 65 10.61 -2.32 -29.34
C GLN A 65 9.73 -1.48 -28.39
N ASP A 66 9.93 -1.59 -27.09
CA ASP A 66 9.28 -0.75 -26.08
C ASP A 66 10.19 0.43 -25.70
N SER A 67 9.67 1.38 -24.94
CA SER A 67 10.47 2.51 -24.48
C SER A 67 9.96 3.06 -23.16
N PRO A 68 10.83 3.70 -22.35
CA PRO A 68 10.40 4.48 -21.19
C PRO A 68 9.33 5.53 -21.53
N SER A 69 9.41 6.13 -22.73
CA SER A 69 8.42 7.11 -23.20
C SER A 69 7.03 6.51 -23.40
N LEU A 70 6.93 5.30 -23.96
CA LEU A 70 5.65 4.60 -24.10
C LEU A 70 5.10 4.22 -22.71
N HIS A 71 5.93 3.70 -21.81
CA HIS A 71 5.55 3.39 -20.44
C HIS A 71 5.11 4.64 -19.66
N PHE A 72 5.81 5.76 -19.86
CA PHE A 72 5.44 7.07 -19.31
C PHE A 72 4.05 7.50 -19.77
N MET A 73 3.76 7.44 -21.08
CA MET A 73 2.47 7.85 -21.65
C MET A 73 1.32 6.97 -21.16
N ASP A 74 1.52 5.66 -21.05
CA ASP A 74 0.50 4.74 -20.54
C ASP A 74 0.18 5.04 -19.05
N THR A 75 1.23 5.28 -18.24
CA THR A 75 1.07 5.62 -16.83
C THR A 75 0.41 6.99 -16.64
N LEU A 76 0.81 7.98 -17.44
CA LEU A 76 0.21 9.32 -17.41
C LEU A 76 -1.29 9.27 -17.73
N ARG A 77 -1.66 8.49 -18.76
CA ARG A 77 -3.06 8.28 -19.14
C ARG A 77 -3.86 7.60 -18.01
N ALA A 78 -3.30 6.57 -17.40
CA ALA A 78 -3.93 5.88 -16.28
C ALA A 78 -4.15 6.81 -15.07
N GLY A 79 -3.21 7.69 -14.79
CA GLY A 79 -3.23 8.59 -13.63
C GLY A 79 -4.17 9.79 -13.72
N ARG A 80 -4.90 9.93 -14.84
CA ARG A 80 -6.02 10.89 -15.00
C ARG A 80 -5.68 12.34 -14.68
N GLY A 81 -4.51 12.82 -15.11
CA GLY A 81 -4.06 14.21 -14.96
C GLY A 81 -3.37 14.55 -13.64
N LEU A 82 -3.24 13.61 -12.71
CA LEU A 82 -2.64 13.84 -11.39
C LEU A 82 -1.25 13.20 -11.20
N CYS A 83 -0.67 12.57 -12.23
CA CYS A 83 0.70 12.11 -12.10
C CYS A 83 1.67 13.26 -11.90
N ASN A 84 2.66 13.08 -11.03
CA ASN A 84 3.83 13.93 -10.97
C ASN A 84 4.78 13.57 -12.14
N PRO A 85 4.91 14.38 -13.20
CA PRO A 85 5.67 13.99 -14.39
C PRO A 85 7.16 13.73 -14.09
N LYS A 86 7.75 14.47 -13.13
CA LYS A 86 9.15 14.30 -12.74
C LYS A 86 9.36 12.95 -12.05
N ALA A 87 8.51 12.60 -11.10
CA ALA A 87 8.59 11.31 -10.40
C ALA A 87 8.34 10.15 -11.37
N LEU A 88 7.36 10.32 -12.27
CA LEU A 88 7.03 9.32 -13.29
C LEU A 88 8.19 9.10 -14.26
N LEU A 89 8.81 10.17 -14.77
CA LEU A 89 9.97 10.05 -15.66
C LEU A 89 11.12 9.29 -14.98
N ILE A 90 11.43 9.64 -13.74
CA ILE A 90 12.42 8.93 -12.93
C ILE A 90 12.09 7.43 -12.83
N MET A 91 10.83 7.09 -12.53
CA MET A 91 10.43 5.70 -12.38
C MET A 91 10.65 4.88 -13.65
N VAL A 92 10.24 5.40 -14.80
CA VAL A 92 10.31 4.65 -16.07
C VAL A 92 11.73 4.58 -16.64
N GLU A 93 12.55 5.61 -16.45
CA GLU A 93 13.93 5.64 -16.93
C GLU A 93 14.87 4.81 -16.04
N GLU A 94 14.86 5.05 -14.73
CA GLU A 94 15.70 4.32 -13.81
C GLU A 94 15.22 2.87 -13.61
N GLY A 95 13.95 2.59 -13.87
CA GLY A 95 13.33 1.28 -13.74
C GLY A 95 14.07 0.18 -14.47
N ILE A 96 14.58 0.46 -15.68
CA ILE A 96 15.34 -0.52 -16.49
C ILE A 96 16.57 -1.03 -15.72
N GLN A 97 17.35 -0.09 -15.18
CA GLN A 97 18.53 -0.45 -14.40
C GLN A 97 18.18 -1.13 -13.08
N ARG A 98 17.07 -0.72 -12.46
CA ARG A 98 16.64 -1.34 -11.18
C ARG A 98 16.13 -2.76 -11.38
N VAL A 99 15.46 -3.05 -12.48
CA VAL A 99 15.09 -4.43 -12.85
C VAL A 99 16.34 -5.27 -13.12
N ALA A 100 17.36 -4.74 -13.81
CA ALA A 100 18.62 -5.42 -13.96
C ALA A 100 19.32 -5.70 -12.61
N ASP A 101 19.16 -4.83 -11.60
CA ASP A 101 19.63 -5.12 -10.24
C ASP A 101 18.87 -6.31 -9.61
N LEU A 102 17.54 -6.46 -9.83
CA LEU A 102 16.80 -7.63 -9.36
C LEU A 102 17.35 -8.91 -9.97
N GLU A 103 17.64 -8.92 -11.28
CA GLU A 103 18.25 -10.06 -11.97
C GLU A 103 19.65 -10.36 -11.42
N ARG A 104 20.47 -9.33 -11.21
CA ARG A 104 21.79 -9.45 -10.58
C ARG A 104 21.71 -10.02 -9.15
N TRP A 105 20.66 -9.70 -8.41
CA TRP A 105 20.40 -10.29 -7.10
C TRP A 105 19.84 -11.71 -7.17
N GLY A 106 19.42 -12.18 -8.34
CA GLY A 106 19.03 -13.57 -8.60
C GLY A 106 17.54 -13.79 -8.87
N VAL A 107 16.78 -12.74 -9.17
CA VAL A 107 15.41 -12.91 -9.68
C VAL A 107 15.47 -13.41 -11.12
N VAL A 108 14.74 -14.47 -11.42
CA VAL A 108 14.62 -15.02 -12.78
C VAL A 108 13.17 -14.85 -13.22
N PHE A 109 12.97 -14.01 -14.23
CA PHE A 109 11.65 -13.79 -14.83
C PHE A 109 11.36 -14.80 -15.92
N ASP A 110 10.08 -15.02 -16.23
CA ASP A 110 9.64 -15.76 -17.40
C ASP A 110 10.16 -15.09 -18.69
N PRO A 111 10.45 -15.84 -19.77
CA PRO A 111 11.03 -15.27 -20.98
C PRO A 111 10.16 -14.21 -21.66
N GLU A 112 8.83 -14.37 -21.59
CA GLU A 112 7.88 -13.53 -22.29
C GLU A 112 7.18 -12.58 -21.32
N PRO A 113 7.35 -11.23 -21.48
CA PRO A 113 6.57 -10.25 -20.74
C PRO A 113 5.07 -10.35 -21.05
N ALA A 114 4.24 -10.07 -20.07
CA ALA A 114 2.80 -10.03 -20.25
C ALA A 114 2.30 -8.64 -20.67
N LEU A 115 1.19 -8.62 -21.41
CA LEU A 115 0.37 -7.44 -21.61
C LEU A 115 -0.71 -7.39 -20.54
N GLU A 116 -0.73 -6.33 -19.73
CA GLU A 116 -1.80 -6.08 -18.76
C GLU A 116 -2.63 -4.86 -19.15
N GLY A 117 -3.81 -4.71 -18.53
CA GLY A 117 -4.74 -3.64 -18.85
C GLY A 117 -4.14 -2.23 -18.71
N GLY A 118 -4.35 -1.39 -19.71
CA GLY A 118 -3.84 -0.02 -19.77
C GLY A 118 -2.44 0.12 -20.36
N HIS A 119 -1.69 -0.96 -20.55
CA HIS A 119 -0.40 -0.95 -21.24
C HIS A 119 -0.57 -1.02 -22.77
N SER A 120 0.17 -0.22 -23.48
CA SER A 120 0.22 -0.24 -24.97
C SER A 120 1.21 -1.27 -25.52
N PHE A 121 2.06 -1.87 -24.64
CA PHE A 121 3.07 -2.85 -25.01
C PHE A 121 3.22 -3.94 -23.93
N PRO A 122 3.53 -5.21 -24.29
CA PRO A 122 3.85 -6.27 -23.33
C PRO A 122 5.16 -5.94 -22.60
N ARG A 123 5.06 -5.38 -21.39
CA ARG A 123 6.22 -4.99 -20.57
C ARG A 123 6.19 -5.50 -19.13
N VAL A 124 5.19 -6.28 -18.79
CA VAL A 124 5.07 -6.79 -17.43
C VAL A 124 5.89 -8.07 -17.28
N LEU A 125 7.05 -7.92 -16.63
CA LEU A 125 7.91 -9.05 -16.27
C LEU A 125 7.25 -9.83 -15.14
N LYS A 126 7.22 -11.15 -15.24
CA LYS A 126 6.50 -12.03 -14.30
C LYS A 126 7.22 -13.32 -14.03
N VAL A 127 6.82 -13.99 -12.96
CA VAL A 127 7.14 -15.39 -12.66
C VAL A 127 5.80 -16.07 -12.43
N LYS A 128 5.21 -16.67 -13.45
CA LYS A 128 3.87 -17.28 -13.47
C LYS A 128 2.82 -16.37 -12.81
N ASP A 129 2.23 -16.80 -11.68
CA ASP A 129 1.26 -16.04 -10.86
C ASP A 129 1.77 -15.77 -9.43
N TYR A 130 3.12 -15.75 -9.25
CA TYR A 130 3.77 -15.53 -7.94
C TYR A 130 5.01 -14.62 -8.02
N THR A 131 4.98 -13.64 -8.90
CA THR A 131 6.12 -12.73 -9.15
C THR A 131 6.60 -12.04 -7.86
N GLY A 132 5.69 -11.53 -7.05
CA GLY A 132 6.04 -10.89 -5.79
C GLY A 132 6.72 -11.83 -4.80
N LYS A 133 6.28 -13.10 -4.73
CA LYS A 133 6.92 -14.13 -3.91
C LYS A 133 8.35 -14.42 -4.39
N ALA A 134 8.57 -14.50 -5.70
CA ALA A 134 9.90 -14.72 -6.27
C ALA A 134 10.84 -13.56 -5.94
N ILE A 135 10.40 -12.31 -6.17
CA ILE A 135 11.17 -11.10 -5.83
C ILE A 135 11.45 -11.04 -4.33
N TYR A 136 10.41 -11.17 -3.49
CA TYR A 136 10.54 -11.10 -2.04
C TYR A 136 11.54 -12.12 -1.50
N THR A 137 11.39 -13.39 -1.91
CA THR A 137 12.25 -14.48 -1.43
C THR A 137 13.71 -14.24 -1.82
N THR A 138 13.95 -13.78 -3.04
CA THR A 138 15.30 -13.45 -3.50
C THR A 138 15.91 -12.32 -2.69
N LEU A 139 15.21 -11.20 -2.54
CA LEU A 139 15.70 -10.04 -1.76
C LEU A 139 15.90 -10.38 -0.28
N TRP A 140 14.99 -11.15 0.30
CA TRP A 140 15.08 -11.62 1.69
C TRP A 140 16.30 -12.51 1.93
N ASN A 141 16.59 -13.41 1.01
CA ASN A 141 17.79 -14.25 1.08
C ASN A 141 19.07 -13.40 0.96
N ARG A 142 19.09 -12.40 0.07
CA ARG A 142 20.22 -11.46 -0.03
C ARG A 142 20.42 -10.62 1.24
N VAL A 143 19.35 -10.20 1.91
CA VAL A 143 19.42 -9.52 3.21
C VAL A 143 20.10 -10.42 4.24
N LYS A 144 19.76 -11.72 4.29
CA LYS A 144 20.38 -12.70 5.19
C LYS A 144 21.85 -12.98 4.83
N GLU A 145 22.16 -13.19 3.55
CA GLU A 145 23.52 -13.43 3.07
C GLU A 145 24.47 -12.27 3.37
N ARG A 146 23.95 -11.04 3.43
CA ARG A 146 24.71 -9.85 3.80
C ARG A 146 24.73 -9.57 5.29
N GLU A 147 24.20 -10.49 6.09
CA GLU A 147 24.12 -10.37 7.55
C GLU A 147 23.48 -9.06 8.03
N ILE A 148 22.56 -8.49 7.24
CA ILE A 148 21.78 -7.31 7.64
C ILE A 148 20.96 -7.69 8.86
N ARG A 149 21.10 -6.90 9.92
CA ARG A 149 20.39 -7.16 11.17
C ARG A 149 18.88 -7.07 10.98
N ILE A 150 18.15 -8.08 11.45
CA ILE A 150 16.68 -8.16 11.43
C ILE A 150 16.17 -8.20 12.86
N ILE A 151 15.19 -7.35 13.17
CA ILE A 151 14.43 -7.33 14.42
C ILE A 151 12.98 -7.67 14.08
N GLU A 152 12.45 -8.74 14.72
CA GLU A 152 11.03 -9.07 14.64
C GLU A 152 10.27 -8.27 15.70
N GLY A 153 9.52 -7.26 15.25
CA GLY A 153 8.85 -6.35 16.16
C GLY A 153 8.04 -5.29 15.42
N GLU A 154 7.51 -4.34 16.15
CA GLU A 154 6.62 -3.31 15.67
C GLU A 154 7.09 -1.91 16.05
N LEU A 155 7.06 -0.98 15.10
CA LEU A 155 7.19 0.44 15.38
C LEU A 155 5.97 0.91 16.19
N GLN A 156 6.22 1.58 17.29
CA GLN A 156 5.17 2.15 18.14
C GLN A 156 5.12 3.67 18.06
N GLU A 157 6.28 4.33 18.17
CA GLU A 157 6.39 5.79 18.14
C GLU A 157 7.66 6.20 17.41
N ILE A 158 7.64 7.35 16.75
CA ILE A 158 8.83 8.04 16.24
C ILE A 158 9.21 9.09 17.27
N LEU A 159 10.47 9.07 17.73
CA LEU A 159 11.01 10.02 18.70
C LEU A 159 11.66 11.19 18.00
N GLY A 160 11.56 12.38 18.59
CA GLY A 160 12.00 13.65 18.01
C GLY A 160 10.85 14.43 17.37
N ASP A 161 10.92 15.76 17.38
CA ASP A 161 9.85 16.63 16.85
C ASP A 161 10.32 17.47 15.65
N GLU A 162 11.55 17.93 15.63
CA GLU A 162 12.15 18.64 14.48
C GLU A 162 12.94 17.68 13.56
N CYS A 163 13.54 16.66 14.17
CA CYS A 163 14.27 15.63 13.46
C CYS A 163 14.04 14.27 14.16
N VAL A 164 14.30 13.18 13.45
CA VAL A 164 14.29 11.84 14.05
C VAL A 164 15.43 11.70 15.05
N GLU A 165 15.10 11.24 16.26
CA GLU A 165 16.06 10.95 17.34
C GLU A 165 15.99 9.47 17.78
N GLY A 166 15.08 8.71 17.19
CA GLY A 166 14.91 7.28 17.43
C GLY A 166 13.49 6.79 17.18
N ALA A 167 13.28 5.58 17.59
CA ALA A 167 11.99 4.88 17.50
C ALA A 167 11.74 4.09 18.80
N LEU A 168 10.51 4.15 19.29
CA LEU A 168 10.00 3.22 20.28
C LEU A 168 9.46 2.01 19.54
N ILE A 169 9.95 0.83 19.86
CA ILE A 169 9.53 -0.43 19.26
C ILE A 169 8.96 -1.37 20.32
N TYR A 170 8.08 -2.27 19.89
CA TYR A 170 7.57 -3.39 20.67
C TYR A 170 8.18 -4.67 20.13
N GLU A 171 8.97 -5.35 20.97
CA GLU A 171 9.66 -6.59 20.63
C GLU A 171 9.52 -7.58 21.80
N LYS A 172 9.15 -8.82 21.49
CA LYS A 172 9.05 -9.91 22.50
C LYS A 172 8.26 -9.55 23.77
N GLY A 173 7.17 -8.81 23.62
CA GLY A 173 6.31 -8.45 24.75
C GLY A 173 6.71 -7.21 25.53
N SER A 174 7.74 -6.46 25.12
CA SER A 174 8.24 -5.29 25.83
C SER A 174 8.58 -4.12 24.90
N LEU A 175 8.55 -2.90 25.47
CA LEU A 175 8.98 -1.70 24.78
C LEU A 175 10.51 -1.52 24.93
N ARG A 176 11.15 -1.04 23.89
CA ARG A 176 12.54 -0.61 23.88
C ARG A 176 12.76 0.55 22.90
N VAL A 177 13.84 1.24 23.07
CA VAL A 177 14.24 2.39 22.25
C VAL A 177 15.37 2.00 21.29
N LEU A 178 15.18 2.26 19.99
CA LEU A 178 16.26 2.27 19.00
C LEU A 178 16.61 3.71 18.68
N ARG A 179 17.82 4.13 19.05
CA ARG A 179 18.32 5.48 18.74
C ARG A 179 18.91 5.51 17.34
N THR A 180 18.39 6.40 16.54
CA THR A 180 18.87 6.69 15.19
C THR A 180 18.37 8.05 14.74
N ASN A 181 19.11 8.70 13.85
CA ASN A 181 18.67 9.92 13.18
C ASN A 181 18.16 9.65 11.75
N LEU A 182 18.18 8.41 11.31
CA LEU A 182 17.82 8.00 9.95
C LEU A 182 16.82 6.85 10.02
N LEU A 183 15.56 7.15 9.74
CA LEU A 183 14.44 6.22 9.81
C LEU A 183 13.73 6.15 8.46
N VAL A 184 13.57 4.94 7.92
CA VAL A 184 12.84 4.69 6.68
C VAL A 184 11.55 3.93 6.99
N LEU A 185 10.41 4.47 6.60
CA LEU A 185 9.13 3.79 6.63
C LEU A 185 8.89 3.07 5.29
N ALA A 186 8.77 1.76 5.32
CA ALA A 186 8.39 0.89 4.22
C ALA A 186 7.20 0.00 4.64
N VAL A 187 6.27 0.61 5.37
CA VAL A 187 5.22 -0.04 6.16
C VAL A 187 3.98 -0.46 5.37
N GLY A 188 4.01 -0.27 4.02
CA GLY A 188 2.87 -0.55 3.14
C GLY A 188 1.74 0.47 3.26
N GLY A 189 0.65 0.25 2.51
CA GLY A 189 -0.46 1.17 2.43
C GLY A 189 -1.51 1.03 3.54
N ALA A 190 -2.78 1.27 3.20
CA ALA A 190 -3.89 1.28 4.14
C ALA A 190 -5.11 0.44 3.65
N GLY A 191 -4.91 -0.50 2.74
CA GLY A 191 -6.01 -1.28 2.16
C GLY A 191 -6.86 -2.01 3.19
N SER A 192 -6.27 -2.57 4.25
CA SER A 192 -7.00 -3.30 5.29
C SER A 192 -7.80 -2.43 6.26
N MET A 193 -7.88 -1.12 6.03
CA MET A 193 -8.89 -0.30 6.72
C MET A 193 -10.28 -0.44 6.09
N PHE A 194 -10.41 -1.10 4.94
CA PHE A 194 -11.69 -1.46 4.30
C PHE A 194 -12.10 -2.88 4.65
N LEU A 195 -13.41 -3.14 4.66
CA LEU A 195 -13.97 -4.45 5.01
C LEU A 195 -13.46 -5.57 4.10
N HIS A 196 -13.43 -5.32 2.80
CA HIS A 196 -12.87 -6.22 1.79
C HIS A 196 -11.53 -5.66 1.30
N SER A 197 -10.45 -6.43 1.44
CA SER A 197 -9.09 -6.01 1.07
C SER A 197 -8.24 -7.21 0.67
N SER A 198 -7.40 -7.03 -0.34
CA SER A 198 -6.39 -8.02 -0.73
C SER A 198 -5.11 -7.96 0.10
N GLY A 199 -4.96 -6.95 0.95
CA GLY A 199 -3.76 -6.73 1.77
C GLY A 199 -4.02 -6.95 3.25
N HIS A 200 -2.93 -6.96 4.03
CA HIS A 200 -2.98 -7.11 5.49
C HIS A 200 -2.57 -5.85 6.24
N VAL A 201 -2.19 -4.79 5.50
CA VAL A 201 -1.67 -3.54 6.08
C VAL A 201 -2.80 -2.57 6.36
N LYS A 202 -2.86 -2.10 7.60
CA LYS A 202 -3.98 -1.34 8.17
C LYS A 202 -3.85 0.18 8.05
N GLY A 203 -2.72 0.71 7.59
CA GLY A 203 -2.46 2.15 7.54
C GLY A 203 -1.96 2.74 8.87
N ASP A 204 -1.79 1.91 9.89
CA ASP A 204 -1.30 2.36 11.21
C ASP A 204 0.12 2.94 11.14
N GLY A 205 0.99 2.39 10.28
CA GLY A 205 2.32 2.97 10.05
C GLY A 205 2.30 4.37 9.42
N ILE A 206 1.33 4.64 8.55
CA ILE A 206 1.07 5.99 8.01
C ILE A 206 0.59 6.90 9.14
N GLY A 207 -0.34 6.43 9.97
CA GLY A 207 -0.88 7.16 11.12
C GLY A 207 0.19 7.60 12.11
N ILE A 208 1.20 6.76 12.40
CA ILE A 208 2.33 7.12 13.27
C ILE A 208 3.07 8.36 12.73
N ALA A 209 3.40 8.39 11.44
CA ALA A 209 4.08 9.53 10.82
C ALA A 209 3.16 10.76 10.73
N PHE A 210 1.88 10.56 10.44
CA PHE A 210 0.89 11.64 10.42
C PHE A 210 0.77 12.34 11.78
N ARG A 211 0.80 11.59 12.90
CA ARG A 211 0.85 12.16 14.25
C ARG A 211 2.13 12.99 14.51
N LYS A 212 3.19 12.73 13.77
CA LYS A 212 4.44 13.51 13.84
C LYS A 212 4.44 14.73 12.91
N GLY A 213 3.31 15.04 12.29
CA GLY A 213 3.15 16.20 11.43
C GLY A 213 3.55 15.98 9.97
N VAL A 214 3.84 14.74 9.55
CA VAL A 214 4.06 14.44 8.14
C VAL A 214 2.70 14.42 7.43
N PRO A 215 2.48 15.25 6.39
CA PRO A 215 1.21 15.28 5.68
C PRO A 215 0.90 13.98 4.95
N ILE A 216 -0.39 13.67 4.80
CA ILE A 216 -0.87 12.60 3.90
C ILE A 216 -1.32 13.25 2.60
N LYS A 217 -0.80 12.75 1.48
CA LYS A 217 -1.12 13.21 0.13
C LYS A 217 -2.04 12.21 -0.56
N ASN A 218 -3.09 12.72 -1.23
CA ASN A 218 -4.03 11.96 -2.07
C ASN A 218 -4.71 10.74 -1.38
N PRO A 219 -5.10 10.80 -0.09
CA PRO A 219 -5.63 9.64 0.62
C PRO A 219 -6.99 9.13 0.10
N GLU A 220 -7.74 9.95 -0.65
CA GLU A 220 -9.01 9.59 -1.27
C GLU A 220 -8.87 8.61 -2.43
N PHE A 221 -7.68 8.46 -3.00
CA PHE A 221 -7.44 7.53 -4.11
C PHE A 221 -7.03 6.15 -3.58
N VAL A 222 -8.00 5.26 -3.59
CA VAL A 222 -7.84 3.85 -3.22
C VAL A 222 -8.30 3.00 -4.40
N GLN A 223 -7.40 2.19 -4.95
CA GLN A 223 -7.74 1.30 -6.05
C GLN A 223 -8.41 0.04 -5.51
N PHE A 224 -9.63 -0.24 -5.97
CA PHE A 224 -10.35 -1.47 -5.68
C PHE A 224 -10.09 -2.49 -6.80
N HIS A 225 -9.75 -3.72 -6.42
CA HIS A 225 -9.64 -4.82 -7.35
C HIS A 225 -11.00 -5.51 -7.50
N PRO A 226 -11.42 -5.85 -8.72
CA PRO A 226 -12.74 -6.44 -8.96
C PRO A 226 -12.94 -7.82 -8.33
N THR A 227 -11.89 -8.65 -8.29
CA THR A 227 -12.00 -10.09 -8.08
C THR A 227 -11.14 -10.58 -6.92
N LEU A 228 -11.60 -10.33 -5.67
CA LEU A 228 -11.18 -11.07 -4.49
C LEU A 228 -12.06 -12.32 -4.33
N LEU A 229 -11.49 -13.43 -3.92
CA LEU A 229 -12.25 -14.60 -3.53
C LEU A 229 -13.15 -14.27 -2.32
N GLU A 230 -14.45 -14.46 -2.46
CA GLU A 230 -15.46 -14.11 -1.44
C GLU A 230 -15.10 -14.68 -0.07
N GLY A 231 -15.20 -13.87 0.99
CA GLY A 231 -14.90 -14.25 2.37
C GLY A 231 -13.41 -14.34 2.70
N THR A 232 -12.52 -13.92 1.80
CA THR A 232 -11.06 -13.96 2.00
C THR A 232 -10.39 -12.67 1.57
N SER A 233 -9.07 -12.57 1.82
CA SER A 233 -8.20 -11.54 1.25
C SER A 233 -7.48 -12.00 -0.03
N PHE A 234 -7.79 -13.21 -0.54
CA PHE A 234 -7.09 -13.76 -1.68
C PHE A 234 -7.54 -13.08 -2.98
N LEU A 235 -6.57 -12.49 -3.67
CA LEU A 235 -6.80 -11.82 -4.95
C LEU A 235 -6.68 -12.82 -6.09
N ILE A 236 -7.67 -12.82 -7.00
CA ILE A 236 -7.58 -13.53 -8.27
C ILE A 236 -7.11 -12.54 -9.32
N SER A 237 -5.89 -12.74 -9.82
CA SER A 237 -5.18 -11.83 -10.72
C SER A 237 -5.99 -11.42 -11.94
N GLU A 238 -5.79 -10.20 -12.40
CA GLU A 238 -6.34 -9.68 -13.66
C GLU A 238 -5.95 -10.53 -14.87
N ALA A 239 -4.80 -11.20 -14.82
CA ALA A 239 -4.35 -12.10 -15.87
C ALA A 239 -5.38 -13.20 -16.19
N VAL A 240 -6.16 -13.66 -15.19
CA VAL A 240 -7.22 -14.63 -15.38
C VAL A 240 -8.31 -14.09 -16.30
N ARG A 241 -8.70 -12.82 -16.13
CA ARG A 241 -9.66 -12.15 -17.02
C ARG A 241 -9.07 -11.91 -18.41
N GLY A 242 -7.79 -11.54 -18.49
CA GLY A 242 -7.06 -11.39 -19.74
C GLY A 242 -6.98 -12.68 -20.56
N GLU A 243 -6.88 -13.84 -19.92
CA GLU A 243 -6.91 -15.17 -20.59
C GLU A 243 -8.32 -15.58 -21.01
N GLY A 244 -9.36 -14.86 -20.57
CA GLY A 244 -10.75 -15.04 -21.04
C GLY A 244 -11.70 -15.62 -20.00
N ALA A 245 -11.43 -15.52 -18.71
CA ALA A 245 -12.44 -15.72 -17.69
C ALA A 245 -13.55 -14.66 -17.81
N THR A 246 -14.79 -15.06 -17.52
CA THR A 246 -15.97 -14.19 -17.62
C THR A 246 -16.60 -13.92 -16.26
N LEU A 247 -17.15 -12.72 -16.08
CA LEU A 247 -17.95 -12.36 -14.91
C LEU A 247 -19.42 -12.66 -15.15
N ILE A 248 -19.99 -13.47 -14.28
CA ILE A 248 -21.40 -13.88 -14.37
C ILE A 248 -22.12 -13.61 -13.05
N ASP A 249 -23.40 -13.30 -13.14
CA ASP A 249 -24.32 -13.16 -11.99
C ASP A 249 -24.87 -14.52 -11.52
N SER A 250 -25.77 -14.50 -10.55
CA SER A 250 -26.43 -15.70 -10.01
C SER A 250 -27.29 -16.47 -11.02
N LYS A 251 -27.63 -15.85 -12.16
CA LYS A 251 -28.35 -16.50 -13.25
C LYS A 251 -27.42 -17.10 -14.30
N GLY A 252 -26.12 -16.89 -14.17
CA GLY A 252 -25.11 -17.31 -15.15
C GLY A 252 -24.96 -16.37 -16.33
N GLU A 253 -25.49 -15.13 -16.25
CA GLU A 253 -25.46 -14.16 -17.33
C GLU A 253 -24.27 -13.21 -17.16
N ARG A 254 -23.54 -12.93 -18.27
CA ARG A 254 -22.52 -11.89 -18.30
C ARG A 254 -23.17 -10.51 -18.22
N PHE A 255 -22.61 -9.63 -17.39
CA PHE A 255 -23.18 -8.29 -17.14
C PHE A 255 -22.17 -7.14 -17.35
N VAL A 256 -20.91 -7.44 -17.61
CA VAL A 256 -19.85 -6.44 -17.80
C VAL A 256 -18.78 -6.96 -18.78
N ASP A 257 -18.09 -6.07 -19.47
CA ASP A 257 -16.85 -6.41 -20.17
C ASP A 257 -15.71 -6.48 -19.15
N GLU A 258 -15.12 -7.65 -18.99
CA GLU A 258 -14.07 -7.96 -18.00
C GLU A 258 -12.75 -7.22 -18.25
N LEU A 259 -12.55 -6.69 -19.45
CA LEU A 259 -11.34 -5.99 -19.86
C LEU A 259 -11.42 -4.46 -19.69
N LEU A 260 -12.55 -3.95 -19.23
CA LEU A 260 -12.68 -2.55 -18.83
C LEU A 260 -11.71 -2.20 -17.67
N PRO A 261 -11.40 -0.92 -17.45
CA PRO A 261 -10.62 -0.47 -16.30
C PRO A 261 -11.16 -1.02 -14.97
N ARG A 262 -10.24 -1.33 -14.04
CA ARG A 262 -10.57 -1.99 -12.76
C ARG A 262 -11.69 -1.31 -11.98
N ASP A 263 -11.68 0.01 -11.95
CA ASP A 263 -12.69 0.81 -11.26
C ASP A 263 -14.10 0.60 -11.85
N GLN A 264 -14.21 0.48 -13.17
CA GLN A 264 -15.50 0.24 -13.85
C GLN A 264 -16.01 -1.18 -13.59
N VAL A 265 -15.13 -2.18 -13.68
CA VAL A 265 -15.49 -3.58 -13.39
C VAL A 265 -15.88 -3.74 -11.91
N ALA A 266 -15.11 -3.13 -10.98
CA ALA A 266 -15.42 -3.16 -9.56
C ALA A 266 -16.79 -2.52 -9.24
N ARG A 267 -17.12 -1.38 -9.87
CA ARG A 267 -18.45 -0.76 -9.72
C ARG A 267 -19.58 -1.62 -10.28
N ALA A 268 -19.38 -2.27 -11.44
CA ALA A 268 -20.38 -3.17 -12.02
C ALA A 268 -20.68 -4.36 -11.09
N ILE A 269 -19.64 -4.98 -10.52
CA ILE A 269 -19.82 -6.06 -9.53
C ILE A 269 -20.51 -5.52 -8.28
N TYR A 270 -20.06 -4.37 -7.76
CA TYR A 270 -20.64 -3.77 -6.56
C TYR A 270 -22.13 -3.44 -6.74
N SER A 271 -22.54 -2.97 -7.92
CA SER A 271 -23.95 -2.74 -8.24
C SER A 271 -24.77 -4.03 -8.13
N LYS A 272 -24.29 -5.13 -8.68
CA LYS A 272 -24.95 -6.45 -8.56
C LYS A 272 -25.07 -6.92 -7.10
N LEU A 273 -24.00 -6.76 -6.32
CA LEU A 273 -24.02 -7.12 -4.90
C LEU A 273 -25.04 -6.29 -4.10
N LYS A 274 -25.22 -4.99 -4.43
CA LYS A 274 -26.23 -4.12 -3.82
C LYS A 274 -27.67 -4.55 -4.17
N GLU A 275 -27.87 -5.15 -5.32
CA GLU A 275 -29.15 -5.74 -5.72
C GLU A 275 -29.44 -7.07 -5.01
N GLY A 276 -28.52 -7.54 -4.14
CA GLY A 276 -28.61 -8.80 -3.41
C GLY A 276 -28.20 -10.03 -4.24
N GLU A 277 -27.62 -9.82 -5.42
CA GLU A 277 -27.10 -10.90 -6.25
C GLU A 277 -25.67 -11.30 -5.83
N ARG A 278 -25.29 -12.56 -6.09
CA ARG A 278 -23.89 -13.01 -6.00
C ARG A 278 -23.25 -12.90 -7.38
N VAL A 279 -21.94 -12.65 -7.38
CA VAL A 279 -21.13 -12.54 -8.59
C VAL A 279 -20.05 -13.61 -8.59
N PHE A 280 -19.79 -14.17 -9.75
CA PHE A 280 -18.83 -15.24 -9.94
C PHE A 280 -17.88 -14.93 -11.10
N LEU A 281 -16.62 -15.37 -10.96
CA LEU A 281 -15.63 -15.41 -12.02
C LEU A 281 -15.60 -16.85 -12.58
N ASP A 282 -15.97 -17.02 -13.83
CA ASP A 282 -15.97 -18.32 -14.52
C ASP A 282 -14.67 -18.53 -15.31
N LEU A 283 -13.82 -19.47 -14.84
CA LEU A 283 -12.55 -19.82 -15.47
C LEU A 283 -12.69 -20.92 -16.53
N ARG A 284 -13.84 -21.58 -16.63
CA ARG A 284 -14.07 -22.68 -17.60
C ARG A 284 -13.86 -22.28 -19.07
N PRO A 285 -14.14 -21.03 -19.51
CA PRO A 285 -13.80 -20.58 -20.85
C PRO A 285 -12.30 -20.65 -21.18
N ILE A 286 -11.41 -20.44 -20.21
CA ILE A 286 -9.95 -20.55 -20.37
C ILE A 286 -9.59 -22.02 -20.66
N ALA A 287 -10.10 -22.95 -19.84
CA ALA A 287 -9.85 -24.39 -20.02
C ALA A 287 -10.36 -24.89 -21.38
N LYS A 288 -11.51 -24.39 -21.86
CA LYS A 288 -12.06 -24.71 -23.19
C LYS A 288 -11.16 -24.27 -24.35
N LYS A 289 -10.28 -23.28 -24.13
CA LYS A 289 -9.25 -22.86 -25.11
C LYS A 289 -8.01 -23.79 -25.11
N GLY A 290 -7.99 -24.81 -24.25
CA GLY A 290 -6.86 -25.73 -24.12
C GLY A 290 -5.78 -25.28 -23.17
N ILE A 291 -6.01 -24.24 -22.39
CA ILE A 291 -5.04 -23.73 -21.38
C ILE A 291 -5.26 -24.53 -20.08
N ASP A 292 -4.20 -25.17 -19.59
CA ASP A 292 -4.22 -25.84 -18.29
C ASP A 292 -4.16 -24.81 -17.16
N LEU A 293 -5.23 -24.72 -16.39
CA LEU A 293 -5.33 -23.75 -15.26
C LEU A 293 -4.31 -24.02 -14.17
N LYS A 294 -3.98 -25.29 -13.91
CA LYS A 294 -2.99 -25.67 -12.90
C LYS A 294 -1.59 -25.25 -13.29
N GLU A 295 -1.25 -25.39 -14.56
CA GLU A 295 0.09 -24.99 -15.07
C GLU A 295 0.19 -23.47 -15.20
N ARG A 296 -0.84 -22.82 -15.71
CA ARG A 296 -0.85 -21.37 -15.98
C ARG A 296 -0.98 -20.53 -14.71
N PHE A 297 -1.79 -20.96 -13.75
CA PHE A 297 -2.11 -20.26 -12.51
C PHE A 297 -1.97 -21.19 -11.28
N PRO A 298 -0.76 -21.69 -10.98
CA PRO A 298 -0.58 -22.72 -9.97
C PRO A 298 -0.99 -22.28 -8.57
N VAL A 299 -0.76 -21.03 -8.19
CA VAL A 299 -1.13 -20.50 -6.87
C VAL A 299 -2.65 -20.32 -6.77
N ILE A 300 -3.28 -19.71 -7.78
CA ILE A 300 -4.74 -19.53 -7.80
C ILE A 300 -5.43 -20.90 -7.79
N TYR A 301 -4.96 -21.83 -8.60
CA TYR A 301 -5.52 -23.18 -8.66
C TYR A 301 -5.43 -23.90 -7.31
N SER A 302 -4.25 -23.87 -6.66
CA SER A 302 -4.06 -24.50 -5.35
C SER A 302 -4.98 -23.89 -4.28
N GLU A 303 -5.05 -22.56 -4.19
CA GLU A 303 -5.89 -21.85 -3.22
C GLU A 303 -7.38 -22.16 -3.38
N LEU A 304 -7.85 -22.27 -4.63
CA LEU A 304 -9.24 -22.64 -4.91
C LEU A 304 -9.54 -24.08 -4.46
N LEU A 305 -8.64 -25.03 -4.77
CA LEU A 305 -8.82 -26.43 -4.35
C LEU A 305 -8.77 -26.61 -2.82
N GLU A 306 -7.90 -25.87 -2.11
CA GLU A 306 -7.87 -25.89 -0.64
C GLU A 306 -9.19 -25.46 -0.02
N ARG A 307 -10.00 -24.69 -0.76
CA ARG A 307 -11.33 -24.22 -0.37
C ARG A 307 -12.46 -25.03 -1.01
N HIS A 308 -12.13 -26.19 -1.57
CA HIS A 308 -13.08 -27.09 -2.22
C HIS A 308 -13.79 -26.50 -3.45
N ILE A 309 -13.18 -25.52 -4.13
CA ILE A 309 -13.66 -24.94 -5.38
C ILE A 309 -12.85 -25.51 -6.53
N ASP A 310 -13.47 -26.27 -7.42
CA ASP A 310 -12.82 -26.80 -8.63
C ASP A 310 -13.10 -25.88 -9.83
N PRO A 311 -12.13 -25.04 -10.26
CA PRO A 311 -12.37 -24.06 -11.31
C PRO A 311 -12.62 -24.66 -12.70
N TYR A 312 -12.42 -25.97 -12.87
CA TYR A 312 -12.84 -26.68 -14.08
C TYR A 312 -14.32 -27.04 -14.08
N LYS A 313 -14.97 -27.11 -12.92
CA LYS A 313 -16.36 -27.56 -12.77
C LYS A 313 -17.32 -26.43 -12.44
N GLU A 314 -16.90 -25.47 -11.63
CA GLU A 314 -17.78 -24.44 -11.09
C GLU A 314 -17.15 -23.03 -11.16
N PRO A 315 -17.98 -21.98 -11.26
CA PRO A 315 -17.49 -20.61 -11.21
C PRO A 315 -17.11 -20.21 -9.77
N VAL A 316 -16.16 -19.29 -9.66
CA VAL A 316 -15.54 -18.85 -8.40
C VAL A 316 -16.27 -17.64 -7.85
N PRO A 317 -16.81 -17.65 -6.61
CA PRO A 317 -17.48 -16.51 -6.03
C PRO A 317 -16.49 -15.38 -5.75
N VAL A 318 -16.81 -14.16 -6.21
CA VAL A 318 -15.90 -13.00 -6.08
C VAL A 318 -16.62 -11.76 -5.60
N VAL A 319 -15.84 -10.92 -4.89
CA VAL A 319 -16.24 -9.58 -4.43
C VAL A 319 -15.15 -8.57 -4.75
N PRO A 320 -15.49 -7.29 -4.99
CA PRO A 320 -14.47 -6.27 -5.12
C PRO A 320 -13.91 -5.90 -3.74
N GLY A 321 -12.64 -5.49 -3.69
CA GLY A 321 -12.03 -5.03 -2.44
C GLY A 321 -10.85 -4.12 -2.64
N ALA A 322 -10.47 -3.38 -1.59
CA ALA A 322 -9.33 -2.49 -1.62
C ALA A 322 -8.04 -3.27 -1.90
N HIS A 323 -7.27 -2.77 -2.85
CA HIS A 323 -6.08 -3.46 -3.35
C HIS A 323 -4.81 -2.62 -3.25
N TYR A 324 -4.89 -1.34 -3.55
CA TYR A 324 -3.73 -0.45 -3.51
C TYR A 324 -4.15 0.94 -3.00
N TYR A 325 -3.43 1.42 -1.99
CA TYR A 325 -3.61 2.76 -1.44
C TYR A 325 -2.69 3.71 -2.22
N ILE A 326 -3.25 4.49 -3.16
CA ILE A 326 -2.48 5.39 -4.03
C ILE A 326 -1.96 6.60 -3.26
N GLY A 327 -2.71 7.05 -2.27
CA GLY A 327 -2.27 8.02 -1.30
C GLY A 327 -1.13 7.51 -0.42
N GLY A 328 -0.67 8.36 0.47
CA GLY A 328 0.41 8.02 1.42
C GLY A 328 1.06 9.27 1.99
N LEU A 329 2.13 9.08 2.72
CA LEU A 329 2.94 10.18 3.26
C LEU A 329 3.50 11.02 2.10
N GLU A 330 3.41 12.34 2.23
CA GLU A 330 4.02 13.24 1.26
C GLU A 330 5.55 13.11 1.30
N VAL A 331 6.14 12.85 0.12
CA VAL A 331 7.59 12.66 -0.01
C VAL A 331 8.17 13.37 -1.22
N SER A 332 9.46 13.70 -1.14
CA SER A 332 10.26 14.09 -2.29
C SER A 332 10.57 12.89 -3.20
N THR A 333 11.13 13.13 -4.39
CA THR A 333 11.62 12.06 -5.30
C THR A 333 12.81 11.26 -4.75
N TYR A 334 13.20 11.51 -3.51
CA TYR A 334 14.21 10.78 -2.74
C TYR A 334 13.66 10.17 -1.45
N GLY A 335 12.34 10.09 -1.33
CA GLY A 335 11.66 9.53 -0.16
C GLY A 335 11.68 10.40 1.10
N GLN A 336 12.22 11.63 1.06
CA GLN A 336 12.28 12.54 2.22
C GLN A 336 10.88 13.04 2.57
N THR A 337 10.54 13.01 3.85
CA THR A 337 9.32 13.60 4.39
C THR A 337 9.56 15.00 4.95
N ALA A 338 8.54 15.64 5.49
CA ALA A 338 8.65 16.94 6.19
C ALA A 338 9.45 16.85 7.49
N LEU A 339 9.55 15.68 8.13
CA LEU A 339 10.34 15.46 9.34
C LEU A 339 11.78 15.09 8.97
N LEU A 340 12.75 15.89 9.40
CA LEU A 340 14.16 15.67 9.07
C LEU A 340 14.64 14.30 9.58
N GLY A 341 15.31 13.53 8.71
CA GLY A 341 15.78 12.17 9.01
C GLY A 341 14.72 11.09 8.87
N LEU A 342 13.46 11.45 8.55
CA LEU A 342 12.40 10.52 8.24
C LEU A 342 12.20 10.41 6.72
N TYR A 343 12.23 9.19 6.23
CA TYR A 343 11.99 8.82 4.83
C TYR A 343 10.82 7.85 4.73
N ALA A 344 10.15 7.81 3.59
CA ALA A 344 9.14 6.81 3.30
C ALA A 344 9.27 6.29 1.87
N VAL A 345 9.05 4.98 1.68
CA VAL A 345 9.18 4.28 0.40
C VAL A 345 8.11 3.21 0.21
N GLY A 346 7.79 2.91 -1.04
CA GLY A 346 6.74 1.95 -1.39
C GLY A 346 5.35 2.52 -1.10
N GLU A 347 4.37 1.67 -0.90
CA GLU A 347 2.96 2.04 -0.85
C GLU A 347 2.57 3.02 0.28
N CYS A 348 3.38 3.15 1.35
CA CYS A 348 3.14 4.16 2.38
C CYS A 348 3.53 5.59 1.95
N ALA A 349 4.25 5.73 0.84
CA ALA A 349 4.73 6.99 0.31
C ALA A 349 3.93 7.40 -0.93
N CYS A 350 3.48 8.63 -0.99
CA CYS A 350 2.85 9.19 -2.19
C CYS A 350 3.88 9.97 -3.02
N THR A 351 4.55 9.27 -3.94
CA THR A 351 5.52 9.86 -4.87
C THR A 351 4.84 10.70 -5.97
N GLY A 352 3.55 10.43 -6.21
CA GLY A 352 2.76 11.04 -7.27
C GLY A 352 2.86 10.32 -8.63
N VAL A 353 3.57 9.21 -8.74
CA VAL A 353 3.68 8.46 -10.02
C VAL A 353 2.35 7.91 -10.51
N HIS A 354 1.45 7.56 -9.60
CA HIS A 354 0.18 6.91 -9.94
C HIS A 354 -0.97 7.89 -10.22
N GLY A 355 -0.83 9.14 -9.83
CA GLY A 355 -1.92 10.11 -9.95
C GLY A 355 -3.20 9.65 -9.25
N ALA A 356 -4.32 9.68 -9.96
CA ALA A 356 -5.63 9.27 -9.43
C ALA A 356 -5.96 7.78 -9.65
N ASN A 357 -5.14 7.04 -10.40
CA ASN A 357 -5.35 5.63 -10.69
C ASN A 357 -4.04 4.95 -11.13
N ARG A 358 -3.65 3.90 -10.43
CA ARG A 358 -2.40 3.18 -10.68
C ARG A 358 -2.52 2.29 -11.91
N LEU A 359 -1.58 2.43 -12.84
CA LEU A 359 -1.39 1.46 -13.93
C LEU A 359 -0.93 0.11 -13.34
N ALA A 360 -1.46 -0.99 -13.85
CA ALA A 360 -1.13 -2.34 -13.38
C ALA A 360 0.39 -2.56 -13.38
N SER A 361 0.89 -3.29 -12.38
CA SER A 361 2.30 -3.70 -12.23
C SER A 361 3.34 -2.58 -12.06
N ASN A 362 2.91 -1.30 -11.87
CA ASN A 362 3.81 -0.19 -11.56
C ASN A 362 4.22 -0.12 -10.08
N SER A 363 3.47 -0.71 -9.15
CA SER A 363 3.74 -0.56 -7.71
C SER A 363 5.06 -1.20 -7.26
N LEU A 364 5.41 -2.37 -7.83
CA LEU A 364 6.70 -3.01 -7.53
C LEU A 364 7.86 -2.21 -8.12
N LEU A 365 7.69 -1.63 -9.32
CA LEU A 365 8.70 -0.77 -9.92
C LEU A 365 8.91 0.51 -9.10
N GLU A 366 7.84 1.15 -8.63
CA GLU A 366 7.91 2.31 -7.75
C GLU A 366 8.71 1.99 -6.48
N GLY A 367 8.34 0.92 -5.77
CA GLY A 367 9.04 0.51 -4.55
C GLY A 367 10.53 0.24 -4.77
N LEU A 368 10.86 -0.40 -5.89
CA LEU A 368 12.23 -0.70 -6.28
C LEU A 368 13.05 0.56 -6.59
N VAL A 369 12.53 1.43 -7.47
CA VAL A 369 13.23 2.66 -7.91
C VAL A 369 13.41 3.63 -6.74
N PHE A 370 12.33 3.93 -6.02
CA PHE A 370 12.40 4.92 -4.93
C PHE A 370 13.07 4.35 -3.67
N GLY A 371 13.04 3.03 -3.44
CA GLY A 371 13.85 2.37 -2.42
C GLY A 371 15.35 2.57 -2.65
N TYR A 372 15.81 2.39 -3.90
CA TYR A 372 17.18 2.65 -4.33
C TYR A 372 17.55 4.13 -4.14
N ARG A 373 16.74 5.05 -4.64
CA ARG A 373 16.99 6.51 -4.55
C ARG A 373 17.06 6.99 -3.12
N THR A 374 16.18 6.48 -2.26
CA THR A 374 16.18 6.81 -0.82
C THR A 374 17.46 6.33 -0.15
N ALA A 375 17.95 5.14 -0.46
CA ALA A 375 19.22 4.65 0.07
C ALA A 375 20.41 5.56 -0.29
N TYR A 376 20.49 5.99 -1.55
CA TYR A 376 21.53 6.96 -1.97
C TYR A 376 21.38 8.31 -1.29
N ARG A 377 20.17 8.80 -1.09
CA ARG A 377 19.92 10.04 -0.38
C ARG A 377 20.35 9.94 1.08
N ILE A 378 20.00 8.88 1.76
CA ILE A 378 20.46 8.60 3.13
C ILE A 378 21.99 8.56 3.21
N TYR A 379 22.62 7.91 2.25
CA TYR A 379 24.09 7.87 2.17
C TYR A 379 24.70 9.28 2.11
N GLN A 380 24.07 10.22 1.40
CA GLN A 380 24.50 11.64 1.34
C GLN A 380 24.19 12.38 2.64
N ASP A 381 22.97 12.23 3.16
CA ASP A 381 22.45 12.98 4.30
C ASP A 381 23.08 12.59 5.65
N ARG A 382 23.56 11.35 5.80
CA ARG A 382 24.00 10.75 7.07
C ARG A 382 25.05 11.56 7.86
N LYS A 383 25.83 12.40 7.17
CA LYS A 383 26.83 13.23 7.81
C LYS A 383 26.29 14.58 8.30
N HIS A 384 25.13 14.96 7.78
CA HIS A 384 24.55 16.28 8.03
C HIS A 384 23.37 16.22 9.00
N ILE A 385 22.68 15.08 9.09
CA ILE A 385 21.57 14.90 10.02
C ILE A 385 22.13 14.40 11.35
N LYS A 386 22.14 15.32 12.32
CA LYS A 386 22.57 15.05 13.69
C LYS A 386 21.42 15.42 14.61
N GLY A 387 20.79 14.42 15.23
CA GLY A 387 19.84 14.62 16.31
C GLY A 387 20.56 14.69 17.67
N SER A 388 19.94 15.31 18.63
CA SER A 388 20.30 15.18 20.04
C SER A 388 19.77 13.83 20.56
N LYS A 389 20.40 13.31 21.64
CA LYS A 389 19.80 12.18 22.36
C LYS A 389 18.85 12.74 23.41
N GLY A 390 17.68 13.20 22.95
CA GLY A 390 16.66 13.73 23.83
C GLY A 390 16.09 12.67 24.77
N HIS A 391 15.70 13.10 25.96
CA HIS A 391 14.87 12.31 26.86
C HIS A 391 13.41 12.57 26.53
N PHE A 392 12.69 11.52 26.18
CA PHE A 392 11.27 11.59 25.82
C PHE A 392 10.40 10.90 26.86
N LYS A 393 9.34 11.57 27.25
CA LYS A 393 8.40 11.09 28.25
C LYS A 393 6.98 11.43 27.81
N ASN A 394 6.08 10.46 27.92
CA ASN A 394 4.68 10.66 27.61
C ASN A 394 3.82 9.87 28.60
N PHE A 395 2.86 10.54 29.26
CA PHE A 395 1.95 9.92 30.21
C PHE A 395 0.55 10.49 30.08
N PHE A 396 -0.39 9.60 29.87
CA PHE A 396 -1.83 9.87 29.95
C PHE A 396 -2.46 8.91 30.98
N GLN A 397 -3.43 9.39 31.72
CA GLN A 397 -4.18 8.57 32.70
C GLN A 397 -5.41 7.93 32.03
N GLY A 398 -5.23 7.28 30.89
CA GLY A 398 -6.30 6.56 30.21
C GLY A 398 -6.45 5.13 30.73
N ASN A 399 -7.71 4.72 30.97
CA ASN A 399 -8.04 3.37 31.47
C ASN A 399 -9.29 2.79 30.80
N CYS A 400 -9.82 3.43 29.79
CA CYS A 400 -11.00 2.98 29.04
C CYS A 400 -10.59 2.21 27.79
N GLN A 401 -11.41 1.24 27.39
CA GLN A 401 -11.28 0.64 26.07
C GLN A 401 -11.93 1.53 25.02
N PRO A 402 -11.47 1.51 23.75
CA PRO A 402 -12.16 2.15 22.65
C PRO A 402 -13.62 1.67 22.53
N LYS A 403 -14.54 2.55 22.17
CA LYS A 403 -15.96 2.22 21.97
C LYS A 403 -16.25 1.38 20.73
N TYR A 404 -15.22 1.11 19.91
CA TYR A 404 -15.30 0.40 18.64
C TYR A 404 -14.08 -0.51 18.43
N THR A 405 -14.24 -1.46 17.53
CA THR A 405 -13.21 -2.44 17.18
C THR A 405 -12.60 -2.13 15.81
N PHE A 406 -11.56 -2.86 15.43
CA PHE A 406 -11.02 -2.83 14.07
C PHE A 406 -12.08 -3.19 13.02
N GLU A 407 -12.95 -4.13 13.34
CA GLU A 407 -14.00 -4.57 12.41
C GLU A 407 -15.08 -3.49 12.24
N ASP A 408 -15.45 -2.78 13.31
CA ASP A 408 -16.39 -1.65 13.25
C ASP A 408 -15.82 -0.52 12.38
N LEU A 409 -14.52 -0.21 12.52
CA LEU A 409 -13.84 0.78 11.68
C LEU A 409 -13.85 0.38 10.20
N LYS A 410 -13.54 -0.89 9.90
CA LYS A 410 -13.58 -1.40 8.53
C LYS A 410 -14.96 -1.30 7.89
N ARG A 411 -16.01 -1.64 8.65
CA ARG A 411 -17.41 -1.51 8.20
C ARG A 411 -17.78 -0.06 7.95
N LEU A 412 -17.37 0.86 8.84
CA LEU A 412 -17.58 2.29 8.66
C LEU A 412 -16.90 2.80 7.39
N VAL A 413 -15.62 2.52 7.22
CA VAL A 413 -14.87 3.00 6.05
C VAL A 413 -15.41 2.40 4.75
N TRP A 414 -15.76 1.11 4.75
CA TRP A 414 -16.36 0.46 3.59
C TRP A 414 -17.72 1.06 3.23
N GLY A 415 -18.58 1.26 4.22
CA GLY A 415 -19.93 1.78 4.01
C GLY A 415 -19.97 3.22 3.52
N HIS A 416 -19.09 4.07 4.03
CA HIS A 416 -19.12 5.52 3.77
C HIS A 416 -18.07 6.01 2.76
N CYS A 417 -16.95 5.28 2.58
CA CYS A 417 -15.84 5.69 1.73
C CYS A 417 -15.35 4.58 0.79
N GLY A 418 -16.20 3.59 0.50
CA GLY A 418 -15.90 2.47 -0.39
C GLY A 418 -15.86 2.84 -1.88
N ILE A 419 -16.38 1.94 -2.70
CA ILE A 419 -16.34 2.02 -4.17
C ILE A 419 -17.18 3.17 -4.70
N GLU A 420 -18.35 3.42 -4.13
CA GLU A 420 -19.24 4.54 -4.46
C GLU A 420 -19.36 5.45 -3.24
N ARG A 421 -19.27 6.75 -3.46
CA ARG A 421 -19.27 7.78 -2.42
C ARG A 421 -20.30 8.86 -2.72
N GLU A 422 -20.84 9.47 -1.68
CA GLU A 422 -21.73 10.63 -1.78
C GLU A 422 -21.58 11.53 -0.54
N GLU A 423 -21.94 12.80 -0.63
CA GLU A 423 -21.64 13.81 0.37
C GLU A 423 -22.23 13.48 1.75
N GLU A 424 -23.51 13.10 1.78
CA GLU A 424 -24.20 12.79 3.04
C GLU A 424 -23.58 11.59 3.75
N SER A 425 -23.32 10.49 3.01
CA SER A 425 -22.69 9.30 3.56
C SER A 425 -21.27 9.59 4.07
N LEU A 426 -20.47 10.36 3.32
CA LEU A 426 -19.12 10.74 3.77
C LEU A 426 -19.15 11.60 5.03
N LYS A 427 -20.11 12.52 5.17
CA LYS A 427 -20.30 13.34 6.38
C LYS A 427 -20.68 12.46 7.56
N GLU A 428 -21.64 11.56 7.39
CA GLU A 428 -22.07 10.64 8.44
C GLU A 428 -20.89 9.77 8.94
N GLY A 429 -20.12 9.19 8.01
CA GLY A 429 -18.93 8.40 8.34
C GLY A 429 -17.88 9.21 9.08
N LEU A 430 -17.65 10.45 8.66
CA LEU A 430 -16.73 11.39 9.29
C LEU A 430 -17.16 11.76 10.71
N GLU A 431 -18.42 12.16 10.90
CA GLU A 431 -18.98 12.52 12.19
C GLU A 431 -18.93 11.35 13.18
N LYS A 432 -19.29 10.15 12.73
CA LYS A 432 -19.24 8.95 13.55
C LYS A 432 -17.80 8.59 13.96
N LEU A 433 -16.84 8.70 13.05
CA LEU A 433 -15.45 8.44 13.38
C LEU A 433 -14.88 9.48 14.34
N LEU A 434 -15.22 10.75 14.16
CA LEU A 434 -14.85 11.82 15.09
C LEU A 434 -15.46 11.60 16.48
N ASP A 435 -16.72 11.16 16.56
CA ASP A 435 -17.35 10.81 17.85
C ASP A 435 -16.64 9.63 18.53
N TRP A 436 -16.27 8.60 17.78
CA TRP A 436 -15.52 7.46 18.29
C TRP A 436 -14.13 7.85 18.82
N LEU A 437 -13.50 8.81 18.18
CA LEU A 437 -12.17 9.30 18.54
C LEU A 437 -12.20 10.36 19.65
N ARG A 438 -13.36 10.93 20.00
CA ARG A 438 -13.49 12.04 20.98
C ARG A 438 -12.78 11.76 22.29
N ASP A 439 -12.94 10.54 22.81
CA ASP A 439 -12.41 10.14 24.11
C ASP A 439 -11.04 9.42 24.02
N TRP A 440 -10.30 9.59 22.92
CA TRP A 440 -9.04 8.88 22.72
C TRP A 440 -8.02 9.14 23.84
N LYS A 441 -8.08 10.27 24.52
CA LYS A 441 -7.19 10.60 25.64
C LYS A 441 -7.44 9.70 26.86
N GLU A 442 -8.65 9.15 26.97
CA GLU A 442 -9.07 8.24 28.04
C GLU A 442 -8.78 6.76 27.74
N TRP A 443 -8.31 6.46 26.55
CA TRP A 443 -8.04 5.08 26.17
C TRP A 443 -6.83 4.51 26.91
N GLU A 444 -6.88 3.22 27.27
CA GLU A 444 -5.74 2.46 27.75
C GLU A 444 -4.60 2.48 26.73
N ARG A 445 -3.37 2.74 27.18
CA ARG A 445 -2.18 2.96 26.35
C ARG A 445 -1.50 1.67 25.92
N THR A 446 -2.23 0.76 25.29
CA THR A 446 -1.72 -0.49 24.76
C THR A 446 -1.25 -0.37 23.31
N PRO A 447 -0.32 -1.24 22.85
CA PRO A 447 0.05 -1.30 21.44
C PRO A 447 -1.15 -1.53 20.50
N GLN A 448 -2.13 -2.33 20.93
CA GLN A 448 -3.35 -2.59 20.16
C GLN A 448 -4.22 -1.35 20.01
N ASN A 449 -4.46 -0.60 21.08
CA ASN A 449 -5.24 0.64 21.04
C ASN A 449 -4.52 1.73 20.24
N ARG A 450 -3.16 1.81 20.35
CA ARG A 450 -2.34 2.66 19.49
C ARG A 450 -2.57 2.31 18.00
N GLN A 451 -2.54 1.02 17.65
CA GLN A 451 -2.74 0.59 16.26
C GLN A 451 -4.14 0.98 15.75
N LEU A 452 -5.18 0.77 16.57
CA LEU A 452 -6.54 1.19 16.22
C LEU A 452 -6.65 2.70 16.04
N PHE A 453 -6.04 3.48 16.93
CA PHE A 453 -5.98 4.93 16.84
C PHE A 453 -5.30 5.40 15.56
N ASP A 454 -4.12 4.88 15.23
CA ASP A 454 -3.36 5.24 14.04
C ASP A 454 -4.10 4.85 12.73
N MET A 455 -4.73 3.68 12.72
CA MET A 455 -5.60 3.28 11.60
C MET A 455 -6.78 4.24 11.45
N SER A 456 -7.37 4.67 12.56
CA SER A 456 -8.53 5.58 12.56
C SER A 456 -8.20 6.97 12.06
N ILE A 457 -7.04 7.54 12.42
CA ILE A 457 -6.66 8.87 11.90
C ILE A 457 -6.28 8.82 10.42
N THR A 458 -5.73 7.69 9.93
CA THR A 458 -5.52 7.47 8.49
C THR A 458 -6.87 7.38 7.74
N ALA A 459 -7.84 6.66 8.32
CA ALA A 459 -9.20 6.60 7.78
C ALA A 459 -9.90 7.96 7.81
N LEU A 460 -9.70 8.75 8.86
CA LEU A 460 -10.23 10.10 8.99
C LEU A 460 -9.72 11.03 7.88
N ALA A 461 -8.42 10.99 7.60
CA ALA A 461 -7.81 11.73 6.49
C ALA A 461 -8.40 11.29 5.14
N THR A 462 -8.66 9.99 4.96
CA THR A 462 -9.24 9.44 3.72
C THR A 462 -10.69 9.90 3.52
N LEU A 463 -11.52 9.83 4.56
CA LEU A 463 -12.90 10.33 4.55
C LEU A 463 -12.94 11.84 4.29
N TRP A 464 -12.10 12.60 4.97
CA TRP A 464 -12.00 14.06 4.82
C TRP A 464 -11.64 14.45 3.40
N ALA A 465 -10.57 13.92 2.84
CA ALA A 465 -10.15 14.19 1.46
C ALA A 465 -11.23 13.78 0.44
N SER A 466 -11.90 12.65 0.67
CA SER A 466 -13.00 12.17 -0.18
C SER A 466 -14.20 13.12 -0.17
N LEU A 467 -14.49 13.73 0.97
CA LEU A 467 -15.55 14.73 1.11
C LEU A 467 -15.20 16.03 0.39
N GLN A 468 -13.93 16.49 0.53
CA GLN A 468 -13.46 17.74 -0.08
C GLN A 468 -13.36 17.67 -1.61
N ARG A 469 -13.03 16.49 -2.18
CA ARG A 469 -12.92 16.29 -3.63
C ARG A 469 -14.31 16.08 -4.26
N ARG A 470 -14.92 17.15 -4.72
CA ARG A 470 -16.26 17.17 -5.33
C ARG A 470 -16.22 16.94 -6.84
N GLU A 471 -15.62 15.82 -7.23
CA GLU A 471 -15.52 15.30 -8.62
C GLU A 471 -15.43 13.77 -8.60
N SER A 472 -15.50 13.14 -9.76
CA SER A 472 -15.07 11.75 -9.96
C SER A 472 -13.84 11.71 -10.84
N ARG A 473 -12.74 11.10 -10.35
CA ARG A 473 -11.48 11.00 -11.07
C ARG A 473 -10.74 9.72 -10.69
N GLY A 474 -10.39 8.89 -11.67
CA GLY A 474 -9.69 7.63 -11.43
C GLY A 474 -10.44 6.74 -10.43
N CYS A 475 -9.78 6.36 -9.34
CA CYS A 475 -10.35 5.50 -8.31
C CYS A 475 -11.33 6.20 -7.35
N HIS A 476 -11.42 7.53 -7.39
CA HIS A 476 -12.38 8.28 -6.59
C HIS A 476 -13.66 8.51 -7.37
N TYR A 477 -14.74 7.83 -6.99
CA TYR A 477 -16.04 7.95 -7.64
C TYR A 477 -17.11 8.53 -6.68
N ARG A 478 -17.69 9.66 -7.07
CA ARG A 478 -18.75 10.39 -6.37
C ARG A 478 -20.04 10.30 -7.18
N LYS A 479 -21.09 9.68 -6.64
CA LYS A 479 -22.42 9.62 -7.32
C LYS A 479 -23.02 11.01 -7.52
N ASP A 480 -22.81 11.88 -6.56
CA ASP A 480 -23.28 13.27 -6.55
C ASP A 480 -22.43 14.23 -7.41
N TYR A 481 -21.21 13.83 -7.77
CA TYR A 481 -20.29 14.56 -8.65
C TYR A 481 -19.62 13.61 -9.67
N PRO A 482 -20.37 13.05 -10.64
CA PRO A 482 -19.91 11.93 -11.47
C PRO A 482 -18.86 12.29 -12.54
N TYR A 483 -18.54 13.57 -12.71
CA TYR A 483 -17.62 14.06 -13.73
C TYR A 483 -16.35 14.65 -13.13
N GLN A 484 -15.26 14.62 -13.91
CA GLN A 484 -14.02 15.35 -13.61
C GLN A 484 -14.25 16.87 -13.72
N LYS A 485 -13.49 17.63 -12.90
CA LYS A 485 -13.51 19.09 -12.92
C LYS A 485 -12.07 19.62 -12.88
N ASP A 486 -11.75 20.58 -13.75
CA ASP A 486 -10.39 21.14 -13.87
C ASP A 486 -9.88 21.75 -12.57
N GLN A 487 -10.76 22.37 -11.78
CA GLN A 487 -10.40 22.94 -10.47
C GLN A 487 -9.84 21.92 -9.46
N PHE A 488 -10.10 20.63 -9.66
CA PHE A 488 -9.60 19.53 -8.85
C PHE A 488 -8.43 18.77 -9.51
N GLU A 489 -7.89 19.24 -10.64
CA GLU A 489 -6.67 18.70 -11.24
C GLU A 489 -5.44 19.13 -10.41
N ARG A 490 -5.45 18.73 -9.15
CA ARG A 490 -4.41 19.01 -8.15
C ARG A 490 -4.42 17.95 -7.06
N ASP A 491 -3.27 17.75 -6.43
CA ASP A 491 -3.14 16.88 -5.28
C ASP A 491 -3.96 17.40 -4.08
N SER A 492 -4.49 16.48 -3.29
CA SER A 492 -4.97 16.72 -1.93
C SER A 492 -3.81 16.51 -0.96
N VAL A 493 -3.53 17.48 -0.11
CA VAL A 493 -2.54 17.34 0.96
C VAL A 493 -3.25 17.64 2.27
N ILE A 494 -3.24 16.66 3.17
CA ILE A 494 -3.99 16.73 4.43
C ILE A 494 -2.99 16.85 5.57
N HIS A 495 -3.13 17.91 6.35
CA HIS A 495 -2.39 18.10 7.59
C HIS A 495 -3.25 17.67 8.79
N LEU A 496 -2.61 17.11 9.80
CA LEU A 496 -3.31 16.66 11.01
C LEU A 496 -4.12 17.78 11.70
N SER A 497 -3.59 19.01 11.65
CA SER A 497 -4.26 20.21 12.20
C SER A 497 -5.57 20.56 11.52
N GLU A 498 -5.79 20.13 10.27
CA GLU A 498 -7.01 20.43 9.52
C GLU A 498 -8.20 19.56 9.96
N LEU A 499 -7.94 18.45 10.62
CA LEU A 499 -8.97 17.47 10.98
C LEU A 499 -9.77 17.86 12.24
N ASN A 500 -9.51 19.04 12.85
CA ASN A 500 -10.20 19.60 14.03
C ASN A 500 -10.42 18.59 15.19
N PHE A 501 -9.65 17.54 15.20
CA PHE A 501 -9.80 16.40 16.09
C PHE A 501 -9.11 16.62 17.45
N PHE A 502 -8.13 17.51 17.49
CA PHE A 502 -7.30 17.77 18.68
C PHE A 502 -7.72 19.01 19.50
N GLN A 503 -8.74 19.71 19.07
CA GLN A 503 -9.35 20.82 19.84
C GLN A 503 -10.34 20.26 20.88
#